data_760aa556ad7e5426a9c7b0d3c5b7a4cb
#
_entry.id   760aa556ad7e5426a9c7b0d3c5b7a4cb
#
_cell.length_a   1.000
_cell.length_b   1.000
_cell.length_c   1.000
_cell.angle_alpha   90.00
_cell.angle_beta   90.00
_cell.angle_gamma   90.00
#
_symmetry.space_group_name_H-M   'P 1'
#
loop_
_entity.id
_entity.type
_entity.pdbx_description
1 polymer ?
#
loop_
_entity_poly.entity_id
_entity_poly.type
_entity_poly.pdbx_seq_one_letter_code
_entity_poly.pdbx_strand_id
1 'polypeptide(L)'
;MKIAVVGTGYVGLVTGTCFAETGNDVVCVDIDKLKFDKLSNGQITIYEPGLEKLFLRNLREERLTFTTSLKEGIRDAAIVFLALPTPQGEDGS
;
A
#
# COMPACT_ATOMS: atom_id res chain seq x y z
N MET A 1 4.24 1.28 14.96
CA MET A 1 3.42 2.42 14.55
C MET A 1 2.48 1.97 13.44
N LYS A 2 1.25 2.44 13.45
CA LYS A 2 0.31 2.09 12.40
C LYS A 2 0.32 3.16 11.32
N ILE A 3 0.56 2.75 10.08
CA ILE A 3 0.66 3.65 8.94
C ILE A 3 -0.36 3.25 7.90
N ALA A 4 -1.10 4.21 7.37
CA ALA A 4 -2.02 3.96 6.28
C ALA A 4 -1.41 4.53 5.01
N VAL A 5 -1.39 3.74 3.95
CA VAL A 5 -0.89 4.19 2.66
C VAL A 5 -2.07 4.16 1.70
N VAL A 6 -2.48 5.32 1.22
CA VAL A 6 -3.64 5.43 0.33
C VAL A 6 -3.15 5.45 -1.11
N GLY A 7 -3.52 4.43 -1.85
CA GLY A 7 -3.07 4.26 -3.23
C GLY A 7 -2.04 3.13 -3.29
N THR A 8 -2.26 2.17 -4.19
CA THR A 8 -1.36 1.03 -4.32
C THR A 8 -0.70 0.97 -5.70
N GLY A 9 -0.41 2.13 -6.27
CA GLY A 9 0.42 2.20 -7.44
C GLY A 9 1.86 1.93 -7.05
N TYR A 10 2.78 2.26 -7.92
CA TYR A 10 4.19 1.99 -7.68
C TYR A 10 4.68 2.57 -6.36
N VAL A 11 4.50 3.86 -6.18
CA VAL A 11 5.00 4.54 -4.98
C VAL A 11 4.35 4.01 -3.71
N GLY A 12 3.05 3.84 -3.73
CA GLY A 12 2.33 3.37 -2.55
C GLY A 12 2.72 1.98 -2.14
N LEU A 13 2.85 1.09 -3.11
CA LEU A 13 3.18 -0.30 -2.81
C LEU A 13 4.62 -0.44 -2.31
N VAL A 14 5.55 0.27 -2.93
CA VAL A 14 6.94 0.24 -2.50
C VAL A 14 7.06 0.85 -1.11
N THR A 15 6.43 2.00 -0.89
CA THR A 15 6.49 2.70 0.38
C THR A 15 5.87 1.86 1.50
N GLY A 16 4.70 1.29 1.24
CA GLY A 16 4.02 0.47 2.24
C GLY A 16 4.82 -0.77 2.61
N THR A 17 5.39 -1.43 1.61
CA THR A 17 6.18 -2.63 1.85
C THR A 17 7.43 -2.29 2.67
N CYS A 18 8.09 -1.19 2.36
CA CYS A 18 9.28 -0.78 3.09
C CYS A 18 8.97 -0.42 4.54
N PHE A 19 7.86 0.28 4.77
CA PHE A 19 7.49 0.62 6.14
C PHE A 19 7.14 -0.63 6.94
N ALA A 20 6.49 -1.61 6.30
CA ALA A 20 6.16 -2.85 6.97
C ALA A 20 7.43 -3.62 7.31
N GLU A 21 8.40 -3.59 6.41
CA GLU A 21 9.65 -4.29 6.62
C GLU A 21 10.42 -3.72 7.82
N THR A 22 10.26 -2.45 8.13
CA THR A 22 10.93 -1.84 9.26
C THR A 22 10.15 -2.01 10.57
N GLY A 23 9.12 -2.83 10.56
CA GLY A 23 8.41 -3.17 11.79
C GLY A 23 7.11 -2.44 12.06
N ASN A 24 6.63 -1.66 11.10
CA ASN A 24 5.37 -0.95 11.27
C ASN A 24 4.20 -1.79 10.78
N ASP A 25 3.00 -1.49 11.30
CA ASP A 25 1.80 -2.12 10.81
C ASP A 25 1.27 -1.21 9.71
N VAL A 26 1.20 -1.71 8.51
CA VAL A 26 0.82 -0.91 7.35
C VAL A 26 -0.48 -1.41 6.75
N VAL A 27 -1.40 -0.49 6.51
CA VAL A 27 -2.65 -0.79 5.81
C VAL A 27 -2.62 -0.01 4.51
N CYS A 28 -2.70 -0.70 3.40
CA CYS A 28 -2.74 -0.07 2.10
C CYS A 28 -4.19 0.01 1.64
N VAL A 29 -4.62 1.19 1.24
CA VAL A 29 -5.99 1.42 0.82
C VAL A 29 -6.03 1.65 -0.68
N ASP A 30 -6.88 0.92 -1.38
CA ASP A 30 -7.09 1.16 -2.79
C ASP A 30 -8.53 0.81 -3.14
N ILE A 31 -9.24 1.75 -3.73
CA ILE A 31 -10.64 1.55 -4.06
C ILE A 31 -10.81 0.60 -5.24
N ASP A 32 -9.74 0.31 -5.98
CA ASP A 32 -9.79 -0.61 -7.10
C ASP A 32 -9.85 -2.04 -6.57
N LYS A 33 -11.00 -2.65 -6.68
CA LYS A 33 -11.19 -3.98 -6.15
C LYS A 33 -10.34 -5.04 -6.83
N LEU A 34 -10.02 -4.84 -8.10
CA LEU A 34 -9.16 -5.80 -8.80
C LEU A 34 -7.75 -5.78 -8.24
N LYS A 35 -7.24 -4.58 -7.93
CA LYS A 35 -5.92 -4.46 -7.33
C LYS A 35 -5.95 -5.04 -5.93
N PHE A 36 -7.02 -4.76 -5.19
CA PHE A 36 -7.17 -5.26 -3.83
C PHE A 36 -7.14 -6.79 -3.84
N ASP A 37 -7.90 -7.42 -4.73
CA ASP A 37 -7.95 -8.86 -4.81
C ASP A 37 -6.60 -9.47 -5.14
N LYS A 38 -5.89 -8.92 -6.11
CA LYS A 38 -4.59 -9.42 -6.49
C LYS A 38 -3.58 -9.28 -5.38
N LEU A 39 -3.50 -8.11 -4.78
CA LEU A 39 -2.52 -7.84 -3.74
C LEU A 39 -2.80 -8.65 -2.47
N SER A 40 -4.06 -8.81 -2.13
CA SER A 40 -4.43 -9.59 -0.94
C SER A 40 -4.09 -11.07 -1.14
N ASN A 41 -4.04 -11.53 -2.38
CA ASN A 41 -3.70 -12.90 -2.67
C ASN A 41 -2.20 -13.09 -2.94
N GLY A 42 -1.42 -12.06 -2.69
CA GLY A 42 0.03 -12.16 -2.87
C GLY A 42 0.53 -11.94 -4.27
N GLN A 43 -0.33 -11.42 -5.15
CA GLN A 43 0.07 -11.16 -6.52
C GLN A 43 0.49 -9.71 -6.65
N ILE A 44 1.78 -9.49 -6.79
CA ILE A 44 2.29 -8.14 -6.91
C ILE A 44 2.09 -7.64 -8.33
N THR A 45 1.65 -6.41 -8.46
CA THR A 45 1.34 -5.83 -9.76
C THR A 45 2.47 -4.97 -10.31
N ILE A 46 3.53 -4.83 -9.56
CA ILE A 46 4.67 -4.02 -9.94
C ILE A 46 5.93 -4.87 -9.98
N TYR A 47 6.68 -4.74 -11.03
CA TYR A 47 7.88 -5.53 -11.18
C TYR A 47 9.08 -4.72 -10.71
N GLU A 48 9.53 -5.00 -9.52
CA GLU A 48 10.64 -4.30 -8.91
C GLU A 48 11.53 -5.36 -8.27
N PRO A 49 12.80 -5.45 -8.62
CA PRO A 49 13.69 -6.48 -8.09
C PRO A 49 13.71 -6.46 -6.57
N GLY A 50 13.48 -7.61 -5.97
CA GLY A 50 13.50 -7.71 -4.51
C GLY A 50 12.23 -7.32 -3.80
N LEU A 51 11.37 -6.59 -4.47
CA LEU A 51 10.15 -6.12 -3.83
C LEU A 51 9.19 -7.26 -3.52
N GLU A 52 9.02 -8.18 -4.45
CA GLU A 52 8.09 -9.28 -4.26
C GLU A 52 8.42 -10.10 -3.01
N LYS A 53 9.68 -10.33 -2.77
CA LYS A 53 10.13 -11.10 -1.63
C LYS A 53 9.75 -10.40 -0.32
N LEU A 54 9.99 -9.10 -0.24
CA LEU A 54 9.64 -8.33 0.94
C LEU A 54 8.13 -8.23 1.10
N PHE A 55 7.44 -8.05 0.00
CA PHE A 55 5.99 -7.95 -0.04
C PHE A 55 5.37 -9.21 0.53
N LEU A 56 5.78 -10.38 0.03
CA LEU A 56 5.22 -11.65 0.48
C LEU A 56 5.55 -11.94 1.94
N ARG A 57 6.74 -11.58 2.36
CA ARG A 57 7.14 -11.78 3.74
C ARG A 57 6.28 -10.97 4.69
N ASN A 58 6.07 -9.70 4.37
CA ASN A 58 5.31 -8.83 5.25
C ASN A 58 3.81 -9.13 5.20
N LEU A 59 3.33 -9.63 4.08
CA LEU A 59 1.96 -10.06 3.97
C LEU A 59 1.74 -11.27 4.87
N ARG A 60 2.66 -12.23 4.86
CA ARG A 60 2.58 -13.42 5.67
C ARG A 60 2.68 -13.10 7.16
N GLU A 61 3.52 -12.10 7.51
CA GLU A 61 3.70 -11.70 8.90
C GLU A 61 2.56 -10.79 9.35
N GLU A 62 1.64 -10.48 8.45
CA GLU A 62 0.50 -9.63 8.74
C GLU A 62 0.85 -8.20 9.14
N ARG A 63 2.01 -7.74 8.73
CA ARG A 63 2.40 -6.36 8.94
C ARG A 63 1.95 -5.49 7.76
N LEU A 64 1.56 -6.12 6.66
CA LEU A 64 1.11 -5.43 5.46
C LEU A 64 -0.26 -5.99 5.11
N THR A 65 -1.28 -5.16 5.15
CA THR A 65 -2.64 -5.58 4.84
C THR A 65 -3.27 -4.60 3.86
N PHE A 66 -4.37 -5.00 3.26
CA PHE A 66 -5.03 -4.20 2.25
C PHE A 66 -6.52 -4.04 2.54
N THR A 67 -7.10 -2.93 2.12
CA THR A 67 -8.53 -2.73 2.25
C THR A 67 -9.00 -1.82 1.12
N THR A 68 -10.28 -1.92 0.77
CA THR A 68 -10.87 -1.02 -0.20
C THR A 68 -11.59 0.13 0.49
N SER A 69 -11.64 0.12 1.81
CA SER A 69 -12.33 1.15 2.58
C SER A 69 -11.35 2.17 3.15
N LEU A 70 -11.43 3.39 2.69
CA LEU A 70 -10.55 4.45 3.18
C LEU A 70 -10.79 4.66 4.67
N LYS A 71 -12.04 4.65 5.09
CA LYS A 71 -12.40 4.86 6.48
C LYS A 71 -11.76 3.81 7.39
N GLU A 72 -11.82 2.56 6.97
CA GLU A 72 -11.24 1.48 7.74
C GLU A 72 -9.71 1.58 7.74
N GLY A 73 -9.14 1.92 6.60
CA GLY A 73 -7.70 1.98 6.46
C GLY A 73 -7.05 3.04 7.29
N ILE A 74 -7.67 4.20 7.41
CA ILE A 74 -7.06 5.31 8.14
C ILE A 74 -7.43 5.32 9.62
N ARG A 75 -8.30 4.43 10.01
CA ARG A 75 -8.71 4.38 11.42
C ARG A 75 -7.50 4.03 12.29
N ASP A 76 -7.28 4.81 13.33
CA ASP A 76 -6.17 4.62 14.25
C ASP A 76 -4.77 4.72 13.64
N ALA A 77 -4.67 5.21 12.43
CA ALA A 77 -3.36 5.36 11.82
C ALA A 77 -2.64 6.58 12.41
N ALA A 78 -1.39 6.40 12.76
CA ALA A 78 -0.59 7.50 13.28
C ALA A 78 -0.14 8.40 12.13
N ILE A 79 0.06 7.81 10.95
CA ILE A 79 0.48 8.56 9.77
C ILE A 79 -0.35 8.07 8.59
N VAL A 80 -0.83 8.99 7.77
CA VAL A 80 -1.54 8.65 6.55
C VAL A 80 -0.70 9.16 5.38
N PHE A 81 -0.25 8.25 4.53
CA PHE A 81 0.60 8.58 3.41
C PHE A 81 -0.23 8.53 2.13
N LEU A 82 -0.35 9.66 1.45
CA LEU A 82 -1.13 9.71 0.24
C LEU A 82 -0.24 9.46 -0.96
N ALA A 83 -0.42 8.32 -1.60
CA ALA A 83 0.37 7.93 -2.76
C ALA A 83 -0.50 7.85 -4.01
N LEU A 84 -1.47 8.75 -4.12
CA LEU A 84 -2.34 8.77 -5.26
C LEU A 84 -1.69 9.53 -6.40
N PRO A 85 -1.96 9.12 -7.65
CA PRO A 85 -1.38 9.81 -8.77
C PRO A 85 -2.02 11.20 -8.86
N THR A 86 -1.22 12.21 -9.17
CA THR A 86 -1.76 13.55 -9.32
C THR A 86 -2.23 13.71 -10.75
N PRO A 87 -3.30 14.47 -10.97
CA PRO A 87 -3.77 14.73 -12.32
C PRO A 87 -2.70 15.48 -13.08
N GLN A 88 -2.48 15.09 -14.31
CA GLN A 88 -1.47 15.69 -15.11
C GLN A 88 -1.99 16.90 -15.83
N GLY A 89 -1.13 17.88 -15.97
CA GLY A 89 -1.40 18.99 -16.83
C GLY A 89 -2.45 19.98 -16.48
N GLU A 90 -3.25 19.72 -15.54
CA GLU A 90 -4.27 20.55 -15.14
C GLU A 90 -3.79 21.83 -14.67
N ASP A 91 -2.89 21.91 -13.80
CA ASP A 91 -2.44 23.14 -13.26
C ASP A 91 -0.97 23.22 -13.45
N GLY A 92 -0.49 22.58 -14.41
CA GLY A 92 0.90 22.64 -14.71
C GLY A 92 1.72 21.83 -13.73
N SER A 93 1.07 21.07 -12.96
CA SER A 93 1.78 20.27 -12.00
C SER A 93 2.30 19.03 -12.66
#